data_fc28b204fcf72557007430afd93131e9
#
_entry.id   fc28b204fcf72557007430afd93131e9
#
_cell.length_a   1.000
_cell.length_b   1.000
_cell.length_c   1.000
_cell.angle_alpha   90.00
_cell.angle_beta   90.00
_cell.angle_gamma   90.00
#
_symmetry.space_group_name_H-M   'P 1'
#
loop_
_entity.id
_entity.type
_entity.pdbx_description
1 polymer ?
#
loop_
_entity_poly.entity_id
_entity_poly.type
_entity_poly.pdbx_seq_one_letter_code
_entity_poly.pdbx_strand_id
1 'polypeptide(L)'
;MNLPPLGKFRITEITHEVRRDGHYANTFAGIPDGTVNIPVPDAKLPLALPELATVKKNDDEKEQGRVKVSFDWQKNGKTTNWIRVQSPNAGVSDAVSKNRGWVFVPEVGDQVMVGYEHGNPDRPYVTGAMFHSASGKGGDKNNKTKSIITRSGSAIVFDDETGSIVITDQTGKQLILLDGKDAITIMAKKSVVITNEDKSVIVMDEKSIGMQAETISIEGKKNITLVSGNESMVFSSEKNIINGSATNIKLEAAKEYDLNTQTGTDRKSTRLNSS
;
A
#
# COMPACT_ATOMS: atom_id res chain seq x y z
N MET A 1 -57.75 -53.62 -33.85
CA MET A 1 -57.31 -52.51 -34.71
C MET A 1 -55.81 -52.43 -34.56
N ASN A 2 -55.06 -52.77 -35.60
CA ASN A 2 -53.62 -52.51 -35.64
C ASN A 2 -53.40 -51.02 -36.01
N LEU A 3 -53.03 -50.22 -35.05
CA LEU A 3 -52.62 -48.85 -35.30
C LEU A 3 -51.28 -48.89 -36.05
N PRO A 4 -51.09 -48.08 -37.07
CA PRO A 4 -49.78 -47.97 -37.76
C PRO A 4 -48.67 -47.59 -36.75
N PRO A 5 -47.46 -48.10 -36.95
CA PRO A 5 -46.34 -47.73 -36.04
C PRO A 5 -46.14 -46.26 -36.06
N LEU A 6 -46.13 -45.64 -34.89
CA LEU A 6 -45.99 -44.18 -34.67
C LEU A 6 -44.60 -43.64 -35.06
N GLY A 7 -43.69 -44.47 -35.59
CA GLY A 7 -42.33 -44.06 -35.96
C GLY A 7 -41.32 -44.17 -34.80
N LYS A 8 -40.13 -43.61 -35.01
CA LYS A 8 -39.07 -43.57 -34.02
C LYS A 8 -39.15 -42.25 -33.24
N PHE A 9 -39.03 -42.35 -31.93
CA PHE A 9 -39.03 -41.19 -31.00
C PHE A 9 -37.80 -41.23 -30.12
N ARG A 10 -37.29 -40.04 -29.80
CA ARG A 10 -36.30 -39.84 -28.75
C ARG A 10 -37.04 -39.49 -27.48
N ILE A 11 -36.83 -40.26 -26.43
CA ILE A 11 -37.43 -39.99 -25.12
C ILE A 11 -36.75 -38.76 -24.51
N THR A 12 -37.53 -37.78 -24.11
CA THR A 12 -37.08 -36.53 -23.47
C THR A 12 -37.34 -36.50 -21.97
N GLU A 13 -38.34 -37.30 -21.53
CA GLU A 13 -38.72 -37.41 -20.13
C GLU A 13 -39.27 -38.81 -19.86
N ILE A 14 -38.97 -39.35 -18.67
CA ILE A 14 -39.54 -40.61 -18.20
C ILE A 14 -39.84 -40.49 -16.71
N THR A 15 -41.04 -40.84 -16.32
CA THR A 15 -41.47 -40.93 -14.93
C THR A 15 -41.74 -42.39 -14.58
N HIS A 16 -41.11 -42.89 -13.52
CA HIS A 16 -41.30 -44.23 -12.98
C HIS A 16 -42.14 -44.14 -11.71
N GLU A 17 -43.19 -44.91 -11.64
CA GLU A 17 -44.08 -45.04 -10.50
C GLU A 17 -44.04 -46.47 -9.95
N VAL A 18 -43.71 -46.60 -8.67
CA VAL A 18 -43.76 -47.89 -7.95
C VAL A 18 -44.74 -47.75 -6.80
N ARG A 19 -45.78 -48.53 -6.81
CA ARG A 19 -46.79 -48.54 -5.75
C ARG A 19 -46.44 -49.54 -4.66
N ARG A 20 -47.03 -49.37 -3.49
CA ARG A 20 -46.79 -50.25 -2.32
C ARG A 20 -47.20 -51.73 -2.52
N ASP A 21 -48.12 -51.99 -3.44
CA ASP A 21 -48.53 -53.31 -3.84
C ASP A 21 -47.59 -53.99 -4.84
N GLY A 22 -46.48 -53.36 -5.17
CA GLY A 22 -45.49 -53.84 -6.13
C GLY A 22 -45.79 -53.49 -7.59
N HIS A 23 -46.93 -52.83 -7.84
CA HIS A 23 -47.25 -52.41 -9.20
C HIS A 23 -46.27 -51.34 -9.69
N TYR A 24 -45.68 -51.58 -10.88
CA TYR A 24 -44.80 -50.67 -11.57
C TYR A 24 -45.44 -50.13 -12.84
N ALA A 25 -45.39 -48.86 -13.03
CA ALA A 25 -45.79 -48.18 -14.26
C ALA A 25 -44.71 -47.14 -14.66
N ASN A 26 -44.62 -46.87 -15.94
CA ASN A 26 -43.86 -45.72 -16.41
C ASN A 26 -44.65 -44.92 -17.44
N THR A 27 -44.38 -43.63 -17.44
CA THR A 27 -44.90 -42.69 -18.44
C THR A 27 -43.71 -41.97 -19.05
N PHE A 28 -43.71 -41.81 -20.35
CA PHE A 28 -42.63 -41.07 -21.00
C PHE A 28 -43.18 -40.04 -21.99
N ALA A 29 -42.44 -38.97 -22.16
CA ALA A 29 -42.60 -38.01 -23.23
C ALA A 29 -41.46 -38.18 -24.24
N GLY A 30 -41.74 -37.96 -25.50
CA GLY A 30 -40.75 -38.11 -26.56
C GLY A 30 -41.04 -37.19 -27.73
N ILE A 31 -39.99 -36.89 -28.47
CA ILE A 31 -40.04 -36.08 -29.71
C ILE A 31 -39.68 -36.99 -30.89
N PRO A 32 -40.18 -36.71 -32.13
CA PRO A 32 -39.79 -37.46 -33.32
C PRO A 32 -38.28 -37.48 -33.49
N ASP A 33 -37.71 -38.63 -33.88
CA ASP A 33 -36.25 -38.83 -33.95
C ASP A 33 -35.52 -37.84 -34.90
N GLY A 34 -36.24 -37.32 -35.89
CA GLY A 34 -35.73 -36.28 -36.80
C GLY A 34 -35.80 -34.84 -36.27
N THR A 35 -36.21 -34.60 -35.03
CA THR A 35 -36.31 -33.25 -34.48
C THR A 35 -34.93 -32.69 -34.18
N VAL A 36 -34.57 -31.58 -34.85
CA VAL A 36 -33.24 -30.93 -34.75
C VAL A 36 -33.09 -30.15 -33.42
N ASN A 37 -34.19 -29.58 -32.92
CA ASN A 37 -34.16 -28.78 -31.69
C ASN A 37 -34.76 -29.62 -30.54
N ILE A 38 -33.92 -29.95 -29.54
CA ILE A 38 -34.38 -30.54 -28.29
C ILE A 38 -35.12 -29.46 -27.51
N PRO A 39 -36.33 -29.75 -26.95
CA PRO A 39 -37.02 -28.82 -26.07
C PRO A 39 -36.09 -28.39 -24.94
N VAL A 40 -35.94 -27.09 -24.76
CA VAL A 40 -35.19 -26.55 -23.62
C VAL A 40 -36.03 -26.79 -22.37
N PRO A 41 -35.50 -27.45 -21.33
CA PRO A 41 -36.23 -27.64 -20.08
C PRO A 41 -36.59 -26.26 -19.50
N ASP A 42 -37.82 -26.10 -19.01
CA ASP A 42 -38.31 -24.92 -18.30
C ASP A 42 -37.70 -24.82 -16.88
N ALA A 43 -36.40 -25.06 -16.80
CA ALA A 43 -35.63 -24.97 -15.57
C ALA A 43 -35.06 -23.58 -15.44
N LYS A 44 -35.51 -22.83 -14.45
CA LYS A 44 -34.89 -21.56 -14.08
C LYS A 44 -33.50 -21.84 -13.53
N LEU A 45 -32.48 -21.25 -14.17
CA LEU A 45 -31.14 -21.29 -13.62
C LEU A 45 -31.12 -20.54 -12.27
N PRO A 46 -30.40 -21.05 -11.26
CA PRO A 46 -30.26 -20.37 -10.00
C PRO A 46 -29.57 -19.03 -10.21
N LEU A 47 -30.15 -17.99 -9.63
CA LEU A 47 -29.64 -16.61 -9.69
C LEU A 47 -29.19 -16.21 -8.28
N ALA A 48 -27.91 -15.88 -8.13
CA ALA A 48 -27.35 -15.33 -6.91
C ALA A 48 -27.27 -13.80 -6.98
N LEU A 49 -27.75 -13.14 -5.95
CA LEU A 49 -27.63 -11.69 -5.76
C LEU A 49 -26.42 -11.38 -4.88
N PRO A 50 -25.87 -10.15 -4.98
CA PRO A 50 -24.77 -9.74 -4.09
C PRO A 50 -25.15 -9.89 -2.61
N GLU A 51 -24.20 -10.40 -1.82
CA GLU A 51 -24.41 -10.74 -0.40
C GLU A 51 -23.20 -10.37 0.45
N LEU A 52 -23.45 -10.07 1.74
CA LEU A 52 -22.39 -9.85 2.72
C LEU A 52 -21.79 -11.18 3.17
N ALA A 53 -20.48 -11.18 3.36
CA ALA A 53 -19.75 -12.31 3.90
C ALA A 53 -18.57 -11.85 4.74
N THR A 54 -18.04 -12.73 5.58
CA THR A 54 -16.86 -12.49 6.41
C THR A 54 -15.67 -13.26 5.87
N VAL A 55 -14.53 -12.61 5.72
CA VAL A 55 -13.28 -13.25 5.33
C VAL A 55 -12.80 -14.21 6.41
N LYS A 56 -12.52 -15.45 6.03
CA LYS A 56 -12.04 -16.51 6.93
C LYS A 56 -10.60 -16.92 6.67
N LYS A 57 -10.12 -16.74 5.42
CA LYS A 57 -8.73 -16.97 5.02
C LYS A 57 -8.33 -16.02 3.91
N ASN A 58 -7.10 -15.51 3.99
CA ASN A 58 -6.47 -14.67 2.97
C ASN A 58 -5.01 -15.09 2.63
N ASP A 59 -4.59 -16.24 3.15
CA ASP A 59 -3.29 -16.87 2.96
C ASP A 59 -3.28 -17.80 1.73
N ASP A 60 -3.59 -17.28 0.55
CA ASP A 60 -3.66 -18.04 -0.69
C ASP A 60 -2.29 -18.61 -1.09
N GLU A 61 -2.11 -19.93 -1.02
CA GLU A 61 -0.87 -20.64 -1.36
C GLU A 61 -0.39 -20.38 -2.82
N LYS A 62 -1.30 -19.99 -3.71
CA LYS A 62 -0.96 -19.64 -5.10
C LYS A 62 -0.60 -18.17 -5.29
N GLU A 63 -0.58 -17.37 -4.21
CA GLU A 63 -0.24 -15.93 -4.24
C GLU A 63 -1.08 -15.11 -5.25
N GLN A 64 -2.35 -15.48 -5.45
CA GLN A 64 -3.25 -14.83 -6.40
C GLN A 64 -4.15 -13.76 -5.74
N GLY A 65 -3.93 -13.44 -4.47
CA GLY A 65 -4.71 -12.45 -3.73
C GLY A 65 -6.16 -12.84 -3.52
N ARG A 66 -6.45 -14.15 -3.49
CA ARG A 66 -7.79 -14.69 -3.27
C ARG A 66 -8.08 -14.84 -1.78
N VAL A 67 -9.36 -14.89 -1.46
CA VAL A 67 -9.84 -15.10 -0.09
C VAL A 67 -10.84 -16.25 -0.03
N LYS A 68 -11.02 -16.82 1.17
CA LYS A 68 -12.18 -17.68 1.48
C LYS A 68 -13.08 -16.91 2.42
N VAL A 69 -14.35 -16.86 2.10
CA VAL A 69 -15.36 -16.16 2.90
C VAL A 69 -16.43 -17.11 3.42
N SER A 70 -17.10 -16.72 4.49
CA SER A 70 -18.26 -17.38 5.03
C SER A 70 -19.45 -16.43 5.00
N PHE A 71 -20.55 -16.84 4.38
CA PHE A 71 -21.83 -16.13 4.45
C PHE A 71 -22.52 -16.38 5.78
N ASP A 72 -23.37 -15.46 6.24
CA ASP A 72 -24.05 -15.57 7.54
C ASP A 72 -24.98 -16.80 7.65
N TRP A 73 -25.52 -17.26 6.52
CA TRP A 73 -26.34 -18.47 6.47
C TRP A 73 -25.53 -19.78 6.47
N GLN A 74 -24.21 -19.72 6.22
CA GLN A 74 -23.35 -20.91 6.29
C GLN A 74 -23.08 -21.29 7.74
N LYS A 75 -23.45 -22.52 8.12
CA LYS A 75 -23.23 -23.07 9.45
C LYS A 75 -21.98 -23.93 9.51
N ASN A 76 -21.54 -24.24 10.73
CA ASN A 76 -20.46 -25.20 11.01
C ASN A 76 -19.08 -24.82 10.40
N GLY A 77 -18.76 -23.52 10.34
CA GLY A 77 -17.45 -23.06 9.86
C GLY A 77 -17.19 -23.28 8.36
N LYS A 78 -18.23 -23.56 7.56
CA LYS A 78 -18.10 -23.69 6.11
C LYS A 78 -17.69 -22.37 5.48
N THR A 79 -16.89 -22.48 4.43
CA THR A 79 -16.43 -21.34 3.64
C THR A 79 -16.57 -21.62 2.16
N THR A 80 -16.46 -20.60 1.33
CA THR A 80 -16.29 -20.74 -0.11
C THR A 80 -14.97 -21.44 -0.45
N ASN A 81 -14.79 -21.83 -1.69
CA ASN A 81 -13.47 -22.01 -2.28
C ASN A 81 -12.72 -20.68 -2.32
N TRP A 82 -11.48 -20.69 -2.79
CA TRP A 82 -10.71 -19.47 -3.04
C TRP A 82 -11.38 -18.64 -4.12
N ILE A 83 -11.85 -17.44 -3.79
CA ILE A 83 -12.51 -16.50 -4.69
C ILE A 83 -11.65 -15.26 -4.90
N ARG A 84 -11.73 -14.66 -6.09
CA ARG A 84 -10.96 -13.46 -6.46
C ARG A 84 -11.47 -12.24 -5.72
N VAL A 85 -10.56 -11.29 -5.48
CA VAL A 85 -10.89 -9.97 -4.96
C VAL A 85 -10.75 -8.96 -6.09
N GLN A 86 -11.77 -8.15 -6.29
CA GLN A 86 -11.73 -7.04 -7.26
C GLN A 86 -10.78 -5.96 -6.76
N SER A 87 -9.97 -5.43 -7.66
CA SER A 87 -9.08 -4.29 -7.39
C SER A 87 -9.38 -3.18 -8.41
N PRO A 88 -9.22 -1.90 -8.05
CA PRO A 88 -9.35 -0.79 -9.00
C PRO A 88 -8.39 -0.90 -10.19
N ASN A 89 -7.22 -1.47 -9.99
CA ASN A 89 -6.25 -1.75 -11.04
C ASN A 89 -5.39 -2.94 -10.65
N ALA A 90 -5.27 -3.92 -11.54
CA ALA A 90 -4.48 -5.14 -11.32
C ALA A 90 -3.94 -5.68 -12.63
N GLY A 91 -2.68 -6.10 -12.65
CA GLY A 91 -2.09 -6.70 -13.83
C GLY A 91 -0.57 -6.78 -13.80
N VAL A 92 0.01 -6.83 -14.98
CA VAL A 92 1.45 -6.83 -15.25
C VAL A 92 1.76 -5.84 -16.36
N SER A 93 3.03 -5.54 -16.58
CA SER A 93 3.54 -4.80 -17.72
C SER A 93 4.96 -5.27 -18.04
N ASP A 94 5.55 -4.82 -19.13
CA ASP A 94 6.92 -5.18 -19.51
C ASP A 94 7.93 -4.81 -18.42
N ALA A 95 7.72 -3.67 -17.74
CA ALA A 95 8.59 -3.21 -16.66
C ALA A 95 8.26 -3.84 -15.29
N VAL A 96 7.05 -4.35 -15.08
CA VAL A 96 6.57 -4.87 -13.79
C VAL A 96 5.91 -6.21 -13.99
N SER A 97 6.65 -7.28 -13.75
CA SER A 97 6.23 -8.66 -14.00
C SER A 97 5.19 -9.21 -13.01
N LYS A 98 5.00 -8.57 -11.84
CA LYS A 98 4.07 -9.00 -10.79
C LYS A 98 3.43 -7.79 -10.10
N ASN A 99 2.18 -7.94 -9.69
CA ASN A 99 1.49 -7.04 -8.76
C ASN A 99 1.46 -5.57 -9.17
N ARG A 100 1.38 -5.28 -10.47
CA ARG A 100 1.12 -3.91 -10.92
C ARG A 100 -0.31 -3.52 -10.57
N GLY A 101 -0.46 -2.42 -9.87
CA GLY A 101 -1.76 -1.89 -9.45
C GLY A 101 -1.92 -1.81 -7.93
N TRP A 102 -3.13 -2.04 -7.45
CA TRP A 102 -3.47 -1.96 -6.04
C TRP A 102 -3.56 -3.35 -5.42
N VAL A 103 -2.64 -3.66 -4.51
CA VAL A 103 -2.62 -4.95 -3.80
C VAL A 103 -3.09 -4.71 -2.36
N PHE A 104 -4.42 -4.76 -2.18
CA PHE A 104 -5.08 -4.65 -0.87
C PHE A 104 -6.06 -5.81 -0.74
N VAL A 105 -5.57 -6.93 -0.20
CA VAL A 105 -6.40 -8.11 0.07
C VAL A 105 -7.06 -7.91 1.44
N PRO A 106 -8.38 -8.10 1.55
CA PRO A 106 -9.08 -7.98 2.83
C PRO A 106 -8.48 -8.89 3.91
N GLU A 107 -8.47 -8.42 5.14
CA GLU A 107 -7.96 -9.18 6.28
C GLU A 107 -8.98 -10.19 6.81
N VAL A 108 -8.50 -11.21 7.52
CA VAL A 108 -9.36 -12.17 8.19
C VAL A 108 -10.22 -11.46 9.23
N GLY A 109 -11.52 -11.63 9.14
CA GLY A 109 -12.51 -10.94 9.97
C GLY A 109 -13.20 -9.77 9.27
N ASP A 110 -12.66 -9.27 8.18
CA ASP A 110 -13.30 -8.19 7.43
C ASP A 110 -14.63 -8.64 6.84
N GLN A 111 -15.61 -7.72 6.85
CA GLN A 111 -16.86 -7.87 6.15
C GLN A 111 -16.69 -7.42 4.70
N VAL A 112 -17.10 -8.27 3.78
CA VAL A 112 -16.97 -8.02 2.34
C VAL A 112 -18.30 -8.23 1.62
N MET A 113 -18.48 -7.50 0.53
CA MET A 113 -19.56 -7.74 -0.41
C MET A 113 -19.09 -8.73 -1.47
N VAL A 114 -19.87 -9.79 -1.68
CA VAL A 114 -19.62 -10.80 -2.70
C VAL A 114 -20.62 -10.63 -3.84
N GLY A 115 -20.11 -10.43 -5.02
CA GLY A 115 -20.87 -10.43 -6.28
C GLY A 115 -20.70 -11.75 -7.02
N TYR A 116 -21.48 -11.94 -8.09
CA TYR A 116 -21.51 -13.17 -8.88
C TYR A 116 -21.48 -12.84 -10.37
N GLU A 117 -20.57 -13.46 -11.14
CA GLU A 117 -20.50 -13.26 -12.59
C GLU A 117 -21.81 -13.73 -13.24
N HIS A 118 -22.54 -12.81 -13.87
CA HIS A 118 -23.86 -13.06 -14.46
C HIS A 118 -24.89 -13.67 -13.50
N GLY A 119 -24.75 -13.42 -12.19
CA GLY A 119 -25.62 -14.01 -11.17
C GLY A 119 -25.40 -15.52 -10.96
N ASN A 120 -24.32 -16.08 -11.48
CA ASN A 120 -24.04 -17.52 -11.35
C ASN A 120 -23.43 -17.79 -9.95
N PRO A 121 -24.10 -18.58 -9.08
CA PRO A 121 -23.64 -18.91 -7.74
C PRO A 121 -22.28 -19.62 -7.70
N ASP A 122 -21.85 -20.28 -8.79
CA ASP A 122 -20.56 -20.95 -8.89
C ASP A 122 -19.41 -20.00 -9.26
N ARG A 123 -19.70 -18.72 -9.52
CA ARG A 123 -18.71 -17.70 -9.91
C ARG A 123 -18.71 -16.48 -8.98
N PRO A 124 -18.51 -16.67 -7.68
CA PRO A 124 -18.44 -15.59 -6.72
C PRO A 124 -17.11 -14.83 -6.84
N TYR A 125 -17.14 -13.53 -6.52
CA TYR A 125 -15.95 -12.68 -6.34
C TYR A 125 -16.23 -11.58 -5.33
N VAL A 126 -15.21 -11.13 -4.60
CA VAL A 126 -15.33 -10.00 -3.66
C VAL A 126 -15.27 -8.69 -4.44
N THR A 127 -16.26 -7.83 -4.25
CA THR A 127 -16.33 -6.50 -4.87
C THR A 127 -15.66 -5.42 -4.02
N GLY A 128 -15.51 -5.63 -2.71
CA GLY A 128 -14.88 -4.71 -1.78
C GLY A 128 -15.20 -5.06 -0.34
N ALA A 129 -14.47 -4.43 0.60
CA ALA A 129 -14.72 -4.50 2.02
C ALA A 129 -15.69 -3.39 2.47
N MET A 130 -16.39 -3.62 3.58
CA MET A 130 -17.34 -2.68 4.15
C MET A 130 -17.03 -2.44 5.62
N PHE A 131 -16.96 -1.16 6.01
CA PHE A 131 -16.89 -0.81 7.42
C PHE A 131 -18.24 -1.10 8.11
N HIS A 132 -18.17 -1.54 9.34
CA HIS A 132 -19.35 -1.74 10.20
C HIS A 132 -18.99 -1.40 11.66
N SER A 133 -19.99 -1.33 12.55
CA SER A 133 -19.83 -0.86 13.93
C SER A 133 -18.75 -1.60 14.75
N ALA A 134 -18.47 -2.88 14.44
CA ALA A 134 -17.46 -3.68 15.13
C ALA A 134 -16.06 -3.60 14.48
N SER A 135 -15.96 -3.23 13.20
CA SER A 135 -14.67 -3.15 12.45
C SER A 135 -14.18 -1.72 12.24
N GLY A 136 -14.79 -0.74 12.90
CA GLY A 136 -14.46 0.66 12.76
C GLY A 136 -15.56 1.45 12.05
N LYS A 137 -15.55 2.76 12.24
CA LYS A 137 -16.63 3.64 11.78
C LYS A 137 -16.54 3.99 10.29
N GLY A 138 -15.40 3.74 9.65
CA GLY A 138 -15.18 4.05 8.23
C GLY A 138 -15.10 5.54 7.90
N GLY A 139 -14.98 6.41 8.90
CA GLY A 139 -14.88 7.84 8.73
C GLY A 139 -14.97 8.60 10.05
N ASP A 140 -14.77 9.90 9.97
CA ASP A 140 -14.93 10.83 11.08
C ASP A 140 -16.17 11.74 10.92
N LYS A 141 -16.44 12.52 11.96
CA LYS A 141 -17.47 13.57 11.89
C LYS A 141 -17.05 14.63 10.87
N ASN A 142 -17.92 14.93 9.91
CA ASN A 142 -17.70 15.85 8.80
C ASN A 142 -16.78 15.33 7.67
N ASN A 143 -16.38 14.07 7.70
CA ASN A 143 -15.59 13.43 6.66
C ASN A 143 -14.29 14.20 6.29
N LYS A 144 -13.59 14.68 7.30
CA LYS A 144 -12.38 15.50 7.14
C LYS A 144 -11.15 14.66 6.80
N THR A 145 -11.08 13.44 7.31
CA THR A 145 -9.90 12.58 7.18
C THR A 145 -10.09 11.56 6.06
N LYS A 146 -9.10 11.42 5.19
CA LYS A 146 -8.94 10.32 4.24
C LYS A 146 -7.67 9.59 4.57
N SER A 147 -7.69 8.25 4.51
CA SER A 147 -6.50 7.49 4.88
C SER A 147 -6.35 6.17 4.14
N ILE A 148 -5.11 5.75 4.01
CA ILE A 148 -4.71 4.39 3.67
C ILE A 148 -3.94 3.87 4.88
N ILE A 149 -4.45 2.86 5.56
CA ILE A 149 -3.84 2.30 6.78
C ILE A 149 -3.65 0.80 6.59
N THR A 150 -2.44 0.33 6.81
CA THR A 150 -2.10 -1.10 6.74
C THR A 150 -2.46 -1.82 8.03
N ARG A 151 -2.50 -3.15 8.00
CA ARG A 151 -2.74 -3.98 9.19
C ARG A 151 -1.78 -3.69 10.36
N SER A 152 -0.54 -3.32 10.07
CA SER A 152 0.45 -2.96 11.09
C SER A 152 0.29 -1.56 11.65
N GLY A 153 -0.53 -0.70 11.03
CA GLY A 153 -0.74 0.68 11.44
C GLY A 153 0.13 1.71 10.70
N SER A 154 0.92 1.30 9.70
CA SER A 154 1.57 2.27 8.81
C SER A 154 0.51 2.98 7.97
N ALA A 155 0.62 4.30 7.81
CA ALA A 155 -0.45 5.10 7.25
C ALA A 155 0.01 6.20 6.30
N ILE A 156 -0.89 6.53 5.35
CA ILE A 156 -0.93 7.80 4.64
C ILE A 156 -2.26 8.45 4.99
N VAL A 157 -2.22 9.64 5.56
CA VAL A 157 -3.40 10.37 6.05
C VAL A 157 -3.45 11.74 5.41
N PHE A 158 -4.62 12.11 4.92
CA PHE A 158 -4.95 13.45 4.42
C PHE A 158 -5.97 14.06 5.37
N ASP A 159 -5.73 15.28 5.81
CA ASP A 159 -6.66 16.05 6.63
C ASP A 159 -7.15 17.27 5.82
N ASP A 160 -8.41 17.23 5.41
CA ASP A 160 -9.03 18.27 4.60
C ASP A 160 -9.32 19.57 5.40
N GLU A 161 -9.31 19.52 6.74
CA GLU A 161 -9.51 20.72 7.57
C GLU A 161 -8.24 21.55 7.66
N THR A 162 -7.09 20.89 7.85
CA THR A 162 -5.81 21.56 7.97
C THR A 162 -5.06 21.64 6.64
N GLY A 163 -5.45 20.85 5.64
CA GLY A 163 -4.73 20.66 4.38
C GLY A 163 -3.45 19.85 4.54
N SER A 164 -3.26 19.15 5.66
CA SER A 164 -2.04 18.42 5.94
C SER A 164 -2.03 17.01 5.34
N ILE A 165 -0.83 16.50 5.09
CA ILE A 165 -0.58 15.13 4.66
C ILE A 165 0.47 14.52 5.59
N VAL A 166 0.18 13.34 6.13
CA VAL A 166 1.11 12.58 6.98
C VAL A 166 1.37 11.21 6.36
N ILE A 167 2.64 10.86 6.23
CA ILE A 167 3.09 9.50 5.93
C ILE A 167 3.83 9.02 7.17
N THR A 168 3.39 7.93 7.78
CA THR A 168 3.95 7.47 9.05
C THR A 168 4.10 5.95 9.11
N ASP A 169 5.08 5.51 9.88
CA ASP A 169 5.21 4.11 10.28
C ASP A 169 4.20 3.73 11.37
N GLN A 170 4.13 2.45 11.71
CA GLN A 170 3.23 1.91 12.74
C GLN A 170 3.44 2.52 14.14
N THR A 171 4.59 3.11 14.44
CA THR A 171 4.92 3.67 15.75
C THR A 171 4.55 5.15 15.88
N GLY A 172 4.29 5.83 14.78
CA GLY A 172 4.09 7.28 14.72
C GLY A 172 5.36 8.11 15.00
N LYS A 173 6.52 7.45 15.09
CA LYS A 173 7.81 8.10 15.44
C LYS A 173 8.72 8.34 14.25
N GLN A 174 8.36 7.80 13.11
CA GLN A 174 9.02 8.03 11.83
C GLN A 174 7.96 8.55 10.87
N LEU A 175 8.09 9.80 10.45
CA LEU A 175 7.05 10.42 9.62
C LEU A 175 7.61 11.48 8.67
N ILE A 176 6.83 11.71 7.62
CA ILE A 176 6.91 12.90 6.78
C ILE A 176 5.58 13.61 6.93
N LEU A 177 5.62 14.88 7.31
CA LEU A 177 4.47 15.75 7.48
C LEU A 177 4.58 16.95 6.52
N LEU A 178 3.57 17.13 5.69
CA LEU A 178 3.28 18.41 5.03
C LEU A 178 2.17 19.06 5.86
N ASP A 179 2.44 20.18 6.52
CA ASP A 179 1.55 20.75 7.54
C ASP A 179 0.35 21.54 6.96
N GLY A 180 0.26 21.62 5.64
CA GLY A 180 -0.81 22.35 4.95
C GLY A 180 -0.65 23.88 5.00
N LYS A 181 0.50 24.38 5.49
CA LYS A 181 0.86 25.81 5.55
C LYS A 181 2.19 26.05 4.84
N ASP A 182 3.28 26.04 5.59
CA ASP A 182 4.57 26.49 5.10
C ASP A 182 5.71 25.51 5.37
N ALA A 183 5.48 24.37 6.06
CA ALA A 183 6.54 23.49 6.53
C ALA A 183 6.41 22.04 6.06
N ILE A 184 7.56 21.41 5.80
CA ILE A 184 7.72 19.98 5.65
C ILE A 184 8.61 19.50 6.79
N THR A 185 8.11 18.54 7.56
CA THR A 185 8.86 17.91 8.65
C THR A 185 9.19 16.48 8.28
N ILE A 186 10.46 16.10 8.40
CA ILE A 186 10.92 14.72 8.33
C ILE A 186 11.43 14.35 9.71
N MET A 187 10.82 13.36 10.35
CA MET A 187 11.16 12.93 11.69
C MET A 187 11.49 11.45 11.72
N ALA A 188 12.55 11.08 12.41
CA ALA A 188 12.90 9.70 12.68
C ALA A 188 13.39 9.55 14.13
N LYS A 189 13.19 8.37 14.72
CA LYS A 189 13.58 8.11 16.12
C LYS A 189 15.10 8.16 16.33
N LYS A 190 15.89 7.73 15.32
CA LYS A 190 17.35 7.64 15.48
C LYS A 190 18.10 8.50 14.47
N SER A 191 17.82 8.32 13.18
CA SER A 191 18.56 9.02 12.14
C SER A 191 17.71 9.31 10.91
N VAL A 192 17.99 10.42 10.25
CA VAL A 192 17.55 10.76 8.90
C VAL A 192 18.76 10.72 7.99
N VAL A 193 18.67 9.97 6.89
CA VAL A 193 19.73 9.84 5.89
C VAL A 193 19.18 10.29 4.53
N ILE A 194 19.86 11.23 3.91
CA ILE A 194 19.60 11.69 2.54
C ILE A 194 20.83 11.34 1.71
N THR A 195 20.70 10.51 0.70
CA THR A 195 21.81 10.02 -0.10
C THR A 195 21.42 9.90 -1.57
N ASN A 196 22.42 9.97 -2.46
CA ASN A 196 22.29 9.65 -3.88
C ASN A 196 23.11 8.39 -4.23
N GLU A 197 23.04 7.95 -5.50
CA GLU A 197 23.80 6.79 -6.00
C GLU A 197 25.32 6.98 -5.91
N ASP A 198 25.82 8.21 -6.07
CA ASP A 198 27.24 8.59 -6.01
C ASP A 198 27.76 8.73 -4.57
N LYS A 199 27.00 8.31 -3.57
CA LYS A 199 27.35 8.29 -2.15
C LYS A 199 27.61 9.66 -1.52
N SER A 200 27.08 10.74 -2.09
CA SER A 200 26.92 11.99 -1.34
C SER A 200 25.85 11.81 -0.28
N VAL A 201 26.14 12.15 0.95
CA VAL A 201 25.29 11.82 2.10
C VAL A 201 25.13 13.01 3.04
N ILE A 202 23.92 13.22 3.51
CA ILE A 202 23.62 14.05 4.70
C ILE A 202 23.01 13.12 5.73
N VAL A 203 23.60 13.05 6.91
CA VAL A 203 23.13 12.24 8.04
C VAL A 203 22.83 13.15 9.22
N MET A 204 21.65 13.02 9.78
CA MET A 204 21.30 13.57 11.09
C MET A 204 21.04 12.41 12.04
N ASP A 205 21.78 12.32 13.12
CA ASP A 205 21.59 11.33 14.19
C ASP A 205 21.35 12.03 15.54
N GLU A 206 21.37 11.26 16.64
CA GLU A 206 21.07 11.77 18.00
C GLU A 206 21.96 12.94 18.42
N LYS A 207 23.20 13.04 17.91
CA LYS A 207 24.23 13.96 18.41
C LYS A 207 24.97 14.71 17.32
N SER A 208 24.80 14.35 16.06
CA SER A 208 25.58 14.92 14.96
C SER A 208 24.77 15.17 13.71
N ILE A 209 25.26 16.12 12.92
CA ILE A 209 24.88 16.29 11.52
C ILE A 209 26.17 16.14 10.71
N GLY A 210 26.22 15.11 9.88
CA GLY A 210 27.33 14.82 8.97
C GLY A 210 26.96 15.10 7.53
N MET A 211 27.89 15.68 6.77
CA MET A 211 27.78 15.87 5.32
C MET A 211 29.03 15.30 4.68
N GLN A 212 28.87 14.44 3.68
CA GLN A 212 29.96 13.83 2.93
C GLN A 212 29.64 13.86 1.43
N ALA A 213 30.56 14.39 0.66
CA ALA A 213 30.51 14.44 -0.79
C ALA A 213 31.92 14.70 -1.33
N GLU A 214 32.14 14.51 -2.64
CA GLU A 214 33.38 14.93 -3.31
C GLU A 214 33.62 16.44 -3.15
N THR A 215 32.55 17.24 -3.27
CA THR A 215 32.58 18.68 -3.06
C THR A 215 31.37 19.12 -2.26
N ILE A 216 31.58 19.94 -1.24
CA ILE A 216 30.53 20.62 -0.46
C ILE A 216 30.68 22.13 -0.65
N SER A 217 29.68 22.77 -1.24
CA SER A 217 29.63 24.21 -1.40
C SER A 217 28.57 24.82 -0.49
N ILE A 218 28.95 25.87 0.27
CA ILE A 218 28.04 26.61 1.13
C ILE A 218 28.11 28.07 0.70
N GLU A 219 27.02 28.62 0.17
CA GLU A 219 26.93 29.99 -0.30
C GLU A 219 25.79 30.72 0.42
N GLY A 220 26.11 31.91 0.96
CA GLY A 220 25.11 32.78 1.58
C GLY A 220 25.08 34.15 0.89
N LYS A 221 23.94 34.57 0.37
CA LYS A 221 23.79 35.89 -0.28
C LYS A 221 24.07 37.07 0.65
N LYS A 222 23.88 36.92 1.95
CA LYS A 222 24.14 37.97 2.95
C LYS A 222 25.20 37.50 3.93
N ASN A 223 24.98 36.46 4.66
CA ASN A 223 25.88 35.96 5.70
C ASN A 223 25.91 34.42 5.71
N ILE A 224 27.04 33.87 6.07
CA ILE A 224 27.21 32.52 6.57
C ILE A 224 27.72 32.65 8.00
N THR A 225 26.96 32.18 8.98
CA THR A 225 27.33 32.23 10.39
C THR A 225 27.56 30.84 10.91
N LEU A 226 28.75 30.56 11.44
CA LEU A 226 29.11 29.31 12.08
C LEU A 226 29.43 29.63 13.53
N VAL A 227 28.67 29.01 14.47
CA VAL A 227 28.83 29.25 15.90
C VAL A 227 29.04 27.89 16.59
N SER A 228 30.13 27.80 17.34
CA SER A 228 30.36 26.74 18.30
C SER A 228 30.06 27.26 19.70
N GLY A 229 29.29 26.60 20.51
CA GLY A 229 28.94 27.05 21.86
C GLY A 229 30.17 27.19 22.76
N ASN A 230 30.37 26.27 23.71
CA ASN A 230 31.53 26.31 24.63
C ASN A 230 32.70 25.44 24.17
N GLU A 231 32.59 24.81 23.00
CA GLU A 231 33.60 23.91 22.44
C GLU A 231 34.36 24.55 21.28
N SER A 232 35.34 23.85 20.77
CA SER A 232 36.19 24.32 19.67
C SER A 232 35.47 24.22 18.30
N MET A 233 35.77 25.16 17.43
CA MET A 233 35.51 25.02 15.99
C MET A 233 36.83 24.65 15.31
N VAL A 234 36.87 23.49 14.63
CA VAL A 234 38.09 22.97 14.00
C VAL A 234 37.92 22.96 12.49
N PHE A 235 38.84 23.61 11.79
CA PHE A 235 39.02 23.47 10.35
C PHE A 235 40.33 22.72 10.10
N SER A 236 40.22 21.49 9.54
CA SER A 236 41.39 20.68 9.25
C SER A 236 41.41 20.21 7.80
N SER A 237 42.59 20.08 7.23
CA SER A 237 42.80 19.57 5.88
C SER A 237 44.16 18.88 5.81
N GLU A 238 44.20 17.65 5.25
CA GLU A 238 45.45 16.87 5.15
C GLU A 238 46.49 17.44 4.18
N LYS A 239 46.06 18.16 3.15
CA LYS A 239 46.98 18.63 2.07
C LYS A 239 46.75 20.04 1.63
N ASN A 240 46.03 20.89 2.37
CA ASN A 240 45.42 22.00 1.70
C ASN A 240 45.48 23.35 2.38
N ILE A 241 45.20 24.29 1.58
CA ILE A 241 45.21 25.71 1.79
C ILE A 241 43.81 26.09 2.32
N ILE A 242 43.74 26.73 3.45
CA ILE A 242 42.59 27.53 3.86
C ILE A 242 42.78 28.90 3.25
N ASN A 243 42.12 29.18 2.13
CA ASN A 243 42.19 30.48 1.46
C ASN A 243 41.05 31.37 1.95
N GLY A 244 41.40 32.49 2.55
CA GLY A 244 40.48 33.60 2.82
C GLY A 244 40.72 34.72 1.82
N SER A 245 39.71 35.07 1.02
CA SER A 245 39.72 36.24 0.16
C SER A 245 38.58 37.18 0.56
N ALA A 246 38.90 38.28 1.16
CA ALA A 246 37.92 39.28 1.57
C ALA A 246 38.55 40.67 1.61
N THR A 247 37.74 41.71 1.51
CA THR A 247 38.20 43.08 1.70
C THR A 247 38.76 43.32 3.11
N ASN A 248 38.16 42.65 4.11
CA ASN A 248 38.63 42.67 5.49
C ASN A 248 38.45 41.28 6.12
N ILE A 249 39.50 40.75 6.77
CA ILE A 249 39.46 39.59 7.63
C ILE A 249 39.74 40.09 9.05
N LYS A 250 38.75 39.97 9.95
CA LYS A 250 38.86 40.34 11.35
C LYS A 250 38.90 39.10 12.21
N LEU A 251 39.95 38.91 12.99
CA LEU A 251 40.12 37.85 13.96
C LEU A 251 40.19 38.50 15.35
N GLU A 252 39.24 38.17 16.21
CA GLU A 252 39.19 38.70 17.57
C GLU A 252 39.20 37.52 18.56
N ALA A 253 40.10 37.55 19.51
CA ALA A 253 40.18 36.59 20.61
C ALA A 253 40.03 37.33 21.94
N ALA A 254 39.16 36.82 22.83
CA ALA A 254 38.91 37.43 24.13
C ALA A 254 40.05 37.22 25.14
N LYS A 255 40.89 36.22 24.96
CA LYS A 255 41.99 35.89 25.87
C LYS A 255 43.33 35.70 25.17
N GLU A 256 43.42 34.86 24.20
CA GLU A 256 44.68 34.45 23.58
C GLU A 256 44.48 34.14 22.10
N TYR A 257 45.45 34.55 21.27
CA TYR A 257 45.50 34.27 19.86
C TYR A 257 46.86 33.63 19.56
N ASP A 258 46.90 32.34 19.30
CA ASP A 258 48.14 31.63 19.00
C ASP A 258 48.19 31.21 17.52
N LEU A 259 49.27 31.66 16.82
CA LEU A 259 49.63 31.24 15.50
C LEU A 259 50.81 30.31 15.59
N ASN A 260 50.57 29.00 15.64
CA ASN A 260 51.62 28.02 15.71
C ASN A 260 51.93 27.45 14.29
N THR A 261 53.11 27.80 13.73
CA THR A 261 53.55 27.29 12.42
C THR A 261 54.67 26.29 12.62
N GLN A 262 54.46 25.03 12.24
CA GLN A 262 55.49 23.98 12.39
C GLN A 262 56.64 24.05 11.39
N THR A 263 56.56 24.82 10.32
CA THR A 263 57.68 25.06 9.38
C THR A 263 57.70 26.51 8.97
N GLY A 264 58.70 27.25 9.49
CA GLY A 264 58.81 28.67 9.29
C GLY A 264 59.21 29.08 7.90
N THR A 265 58.37 29.79 7.20
CA THR A 265 58.70 30.99 6.45
C THR A 265 57.64 32.02 6.83
N ASP A 266 57.94 32.71 7.88
CA ASP A 266 57.19 33.85 8.33
C ASP A 266 57.43 35.02 7.35
N ARG A 267 56.48 35.25 6.45
CA ARG A 267 56.44 36.52 5.73
C ARG A 267 55.69 37.52 6.62
N LYS A 268 56.42 38.12 7.50
CA LYS A 268 55.95 39.27 8.27
C LYS A 268 55.45 40.37 7.34
N SER A 269 54.20 40.61 7.34
CA SER A 269 53.58 41.90 7.14
C SER A 269 52.33 42.03 8.00
N THR A 270 52.52 42.12 9.28
CA THR A 270 51.46 42.61 10.17
C THR A 270 52.05 43.72 11.04
N ARG A 271 51.74 44.93 10.71
CA ARG A 271 51.83 46.02 11.70
C ARG A 271 50.72 45.78 12.70
N LEU A 272 51.07 45.28 13.86
CA LEU A 272 50.27 45.43 15.07
C LEU A 272 50.30 46.88 15.49
N ASN A 273 49.27 47.64 15.20
CA ASN A 273 49.06 48.92 15.87
C ASN A 273 48.44 48.66 17.24
N SER A 274 49.24 48.70 18.28
CA SER A 274 48.79 48.86 19.63
C SER A 274 48.52 50.36 19.84
N SER A 275 47.27 50.69 20.08
CA SER A 275 46.89 51.92 20.82
C SER A 275 45.63 51.63 21.60
#